data_969fc1ac6a3728b899aba0117e4110a2
#
_entry.id   969fc1ac6a3728b899aba0117e4110a2
#
_cell.length_a   1.000
_cell.length_b   1.000
_cell.length_c   1.000
_cell.angle_alpha   90.00
_cell.angle_beta   90.00
_cell.angle_gamma   90.00
#
_symmetry.space_group_name_H-M   'P 1'
#
loop_
_entity.id
_entity.type
_entity.pdbx_description
1 polymer ?
#
loop_
_entity_poly.entity_id
_entity_poly.type
_entity_poly.pdbx_seq_one_letter_code
_entity_poly.pdbx_strand_id
1 'polypeptide(L)'
;PPAERRKSVSFYPVLNFDVIVVGAGPGGIPAAIRAAQAGAKVALVEEDLAVGGAPVDMYVTTLFGQPSVGLSKALEQELLRDHGLYNYESGTKPKGWRFFLPSAYVRLLSRNIRKEKNITLLSGTPVIGTMVVDKGNRNRVTGVRIYRNGHIQELYAPVTIDATGTGVVAAMSGCVCMYGS
;
A
#
# COMPACT_ATOMS: atom_id res chain seq x y z
N PRO A 1 22.81 -37.69 -21.56
CA PRO A 1 22.03 -36.50 -21.28
C PRO A 1 22.26 -36.10 -19.82
N PRO A 2 22.59 -34.83 -19.51
CA PRO A 2 22.79 -34.41 -18.13
C PRO A 2 21.44 -34.41 -17.43
N ALA A 3 21.40 -35.05 -16.25
CA ALA A 3 20.23 -35.06 -15.38
C ALA A 3 19.85 -33.63 -15.04
N GLU A 4 18.65 -33.19 -15.43
CA GLU A 4 18.06 -31.93 -15.00
C GLU A 4 18.03 -31.92 -13.46
N ARG A 5 18.82 -31.05 -12.87
CA ARG A 5 18.67 -30.72 -11.45
C ARG A 5 17.29 -30.09 -11.28
N ARG A 6 16.34 -30.88 -10.80
CA ARG A 6 15.11 -30.30 -10.23
C ARG A 6 15.55 -29.35 -9.14
N LYS A 7 15.47 -28.04 -9.41
CA LYS A 7 15.63 -27.02 -8.38
C LYS A 7 14.59 -27.32 -7.30
N SER A 8 15.04 -27.66 -6.11
CA SER A 8 14.17 -27.79 -4.97
C SER A 8 13.42 -26.47 -4.80
N VAL A 9 12.11 -26.48 -4.94
CA VAL A 9 11.28 -25.34 -4.58
C VAL A 9 11.41 -25.21 -3.06
N SER A 10 12.18 -24.23 -2.59
CA SER A 10 12.25 -23.96 -1.17
C SER A 10 10.90 -23.39 -0.76
N PHE A 11 10.15 -24.17 0.02
CA PHE A 11 8.91 -23.70 0.63
C PHE A 11 9.26 -22.65 1.69
N TYR A 12 8.95 -21.40 1.41
CA TYR A 12 8.99 -20.36 2.42
C TYR A 12 7.81 -20.50 3.38
N PRO A 13 7.97 -20.12 4.64
CA PRO A 13 6.90 -20.22 5.60
C PRO A 13 5.70 -19.40 5.13
N VAL A 14 4.54 -20.01 5.20
CA VAL A 14 3.25 -19.33 5.02
C VAL A 14 3.09 -18.29 6.12
N LEU A 15 2.79 -17.04 5.75
CA LEU A 15 2.55 -15.97 6.70
C LEU A 15 1.05 -15.66 6.78
N ASN A 16 0.52 -15.65 8.01
CA ASN A 16 -0.88 -15.37 8.28
C ASN A 16 -1.02 -13.99 8.92
N PHE A 17 -2.00 -13.25 8.41
CA PHE A 17 -2.41 -11.91 8.86
C PHE A 17 -3.92 -11.88 9.02
N ASP A 18 -4.43 -10.85 9.67
CA ASP A 18 -5.87 -10.58 9.73
C ASP A 18 -6.31 -9.76 8.52
N VAL A 19 -5.42 -8.85 8.07
CA VAL A 19 -5.64 -8.00 6.92
C VAL A 19 -4.37 -7.92 6.08
N ILE A 20 -4.51 -8.06 4.77
CA ILE A 20 -3.48 -7.70 3.80
C ILE A 20 -3.92 -6.43 3.09
N VAL A 21 -3.07 -5.41 3.09
CA VAL A 21 -3.26 -4.18 2.31
C VAL A 21 -2.19 -4.17 1.23
N VAL A 22 -2.60 -4.09 -0.03
CA VAL A 22 -1.71 -4.03 -1.18
C VAL A 22 -1.70 -2.61 -1.73
N GLY A 23 -0.52 -2.01 -1.76
CA GLY A 23 -0.28 -0.61 -2.09
C GLY A 23 -0.12 0.26 -0.84
N ALA A 24 1.05 0.89 -0.68
CA ALA A 24 1.33 1.83 0.41
C ALA A 24 1.26 3.29 -0.07
N GLY A 25 0.25 3.60 -0.86
CA GLY A 25 -0.11 4.94 -1.28
C GLY A 25 -1.07 5.64 -0.30
N PRO A 26 -1.66 6.78 -0.73
CA PRO A 26 -2.57 7.59 0.10
C PRO A 26 -3.80 6.85 0.62
N GLY A 27 -4.26 5.81 -0.08
CA GLY A 27 -5.38 4.97 0.35
C GLY A 27 -4.97 3.83 1.27
N GLY A 28 -3.87 3.13 0.94
CA GLY A 28 -3.45 1.92 1.64
C GLY A 28 -2.86 2.19 3.03
N ILE A 29 -2.04 3.23 3.17
CA ILE A 29 -1.44 3.55 4.47
C ILE A 29 -2.49 3.87 5.54
N PRO A 30 -3.48 4.74 5.30
CA PRO A 30 -4.56 4.97 6.27
C PRO A 30 -5.36 3.69 6.58
N ALA A 31 -5.62 2.86 5.58
CA ALA A 31 -6.32 1.59 5.77
C ALA A 31 -5.53 0.65 6.69
N ALA A 32 -4.22 0.50 6.44
CA ALA A 32 -3.33 -0.33 7.26
C ALA A 32 -3.24 0.19 8.71
N ILE A 33 -3.04 1.51 8.89
CA ILE A 33 -2.96 2.13 10.22
C ILE A 33 -4.27 1.90 10.99
N ARG A 34 -5.43 2.13 10.35
CA ARG A 34 -6.71 1.95 11.04
C ARG A 34 -7.01 0.49 11.37
N ALA A 35 -6.67 -0.44 10.50
CA ALA A 35 -6.78 -1.86 10.79
C ALA A 35 -5.90 -2.25 11.98
N ALA A 36 -4.65 -1.79 12.02
CA ALA A 36 -3.72 -2.06 13.11
C ALA A 36 -4.19 -1.46 14.44
N GLN A 37 -4.72 -0.23 14.42
CA GLN A 37 -5.31 0.42 15.60
C GLN A 37 -6.57 -0.29 16.12
N ALA A 38 -7.28 -0.99 15.25
CA ALA A 38 -8.38 -1.86 15.63
C ALA A 38 -7.91 -3.24 16.16
N GLY A 39 -6.60 -3.46 16.29
CA GLY A 39 -6.01 -4.68 16.82
C GLY A 39 -5.65 -5.74 15.78
N ALA A 40 -5.90 -5.51 14.49
CA ALA A 40 -5.59 -6.46 13.44
C ALA A 40 -4.07 -6.56 13.22
N LYS A 41 -3.60 -7.79 12.93
CA LYS A 41 -2.26 -8.05 12.40
C LYS A 41 -2.26 -7.79 10.90
N VAL A 42 -1.54 -6.77 10.44
CA VAL A 42 -1.61 -6.25 9.07
C VAL A 42 -0.32 -6.53 8.31
N ALA A 43 -0.44 -7.07 7.09
CA ALA A 43 0.61 -6.96 6.08
C ALA A 43 0.32 -5.75 5.19
N LEU A 44 1.25 -4.81 5.13
CA LEU A 44 1.23 -3.71 4.18
C LEU A 44 2.27 -4.00 3.10
N VAL A 45 1.80 -4.35 1.90
CA VAL A 45 2.63 -4.78 0.77
C VAL A 45 2.77 -3.62 -0.20
N GLU A 46 4.01 -3.29 -0.58
CA GLU A 46 4.32 -2.21 -1.51
C GLU A 46 5.36 -2.68 -2.52
N GLU A 47 5.08 -2.47 -3.80
CA GLU A 47 5.99 -2.86 -4.89
C GLU A 47 7.24 -1.99 -4.94
N ASP A 48 7.11 -0.71 -4.60
CA ASP A 48 8.22 0.22 -4.55
C ASP A 48 9.01 0.12 -3.25
N LEU A 49 10.26 0.61 -3.27
CA LEU A 49 11.12 0.67 -2.10
C LEU A 49 10.66 1.73 -1.10
N ALA A 50 10.03 2.80 -1.58
CA ALA A 50 9.50 3.88 -0.79
C ALA A 50 7.97 3.79 -0.69
N VAL A 51 7.42 4.15 0.46
CA VAL A 51 5.98 4.30 0.64
C VAL A 51 5.54 5.69 0.20
N GLY A 52 4.28 5.84 -0.23
CA GLY A 52 3.68 7.12 -0.55
C GLY A 52 2.91 7.15 -1.86
N GLY A 53 3.23 6.25 -2.80
CA GLY A 53 2.57 6.17 -4.11
C GLY A 53 2.73 7.45 -4.93
N ALA A 54 1.75 7.79 -5.78
CA ALA A 54 1.82 8.91 -6.72
C ALA A 54 2.36 10.24 -6.16
N PRO A 55 2.11 10.64 -4.90
CA PRO A 55 2.77 11.78 -4.27
C PRO A 55 4.30 11.72 -4.27
N VAL A 56 4.87 10.53 -4.27
CA VAL A 56 6.31 10.29 -4.24
C VAL A 56 6.82 9.92 -5.63
N ASP A 57 6.18 8.95 -6.27
CA ASP A 57 6.66 8.33 -7.49
C ASP A 57 6.41 9.19 -8.74
N MET A 58 5.31 9.94 -8.73
CA MET A 58 4.88 10.81 -9.85
C MET A 58 5.00 12.29 -9.51
N TYR A 59 5.59 12.64 -8.35
CA TYR A 59 5.72 14.02 -7.88
C TYR A 59 4.39 14.79 -7.81
N VAL A 60 3.29 14.11 -7.52
CA VAL A 60 1.98 14.74 -7.27
C VAL A 60 2.00 15.35 -5.88
N THR A 61 2.73 16.45 -5.72
CA THR A 61 3.09 17.05 -4.43
C THR A 61 2.11 18.10 -3.94
N THR A 62 0.94 18.17 -4.54
CA THR A 62 -0.10 19.16 -4.20
C THR A 62 -1.21 18.50 -3.40
N LEU A 63 -1.53 19.09 -2.24
CA LEU A 63 -2.74 18.76 -1.50
C LEU A 63 -3.91 19.58 -2.05
N PHE A 64 -4.91 18.89 -2.58
CA PHE A 64 -6.17 19.49 -2.98
C PHE A 64 -7.18 19.41 -1.84
N GLY A 65 -7.78 20.55 -1.54
CA GLY A 65 -8.71 20.65 -0.42
C GLY A 65 -8.01 20.67 0.94
N GLN A 66 -8.81 20.85 1.98
CA GLN A 66 -8.32 20.76 3.35
C GLN A 66 -9.04 19.61 4.03
N PRO A 67 -8.31 18.55 4.42
CA PRO A 67 -8.94 17.48 5.19
C PRO A 67 -9.46 18.04 6.50
N SER A 68 -10.77 17.92 6.72
CA SER A 68 -11.43 18.49 7.90
C SER A 68 -11.36 17.59 9.12
N VAL A 69 -11.21 16.29 8.90
CA VAL A 69 -11.28 15.27 9.95
C VAL A 69 -10.35 14.09 9.71
N GLY A 70 -10.17 13.26 10.72
CA GLY A 70 -9.56 11.94 10.62
C GLY A 70 -8.04 11.94 10.47
N LEU A 71 -7.53 10.82 9.97
CA LEU A 71 -6.09 10.58 9.86
C LEU A 71 -5.43 11.54 8.87
N SER A 72 -6.07 11.86 7.76
CA SER A 72 -5.54 12.79 6.76
C SER A 72 -5.26 14.17 7.35
N LYS A 73 -6.18 14.68 8.20
CA LYS A 73 -5.95 15.94 8.92
C LYS A 73 -4.77 15.85 9.89
N ALA A 74 -4.67 14.75 10.63
CA ALA A 74 -3.57 14.55 11.56
C ALA A 74 -2.22 14.51 10.84
N LEU A 75 -2.14 13.80 9.71
CA LEU A 75 -0.93 13.71 8.89
C LEU A 75 -0.56 15.07 8.29
N GLU A 76 -1.52 15.84 7.81
CA GLU A 76 -1.28 17.22 7.32
C GLU A 76 -0.72 18.11 8.42
N GLN A 77 -1.28 18.05 9.63
CA GLN A 77 -0.79 18.81 10.77
C GLN A 77 0.62 18.41 11.19
N GLU A 78 0.96 17.10 11.14
CA GLU A 78 2.33 16.65 11.36
C GLU A 78 3.28 17.17 10.28
N LEU A 79 2.86 17.17 9.02
CA LEU A 79 3.66 17.68 7.90
C LEU A 79 3.93 19.18 8.02
N LEU A 80 2.94 19.94 8.49
CA LEU A 80 3.09 21.37 8.81
C LEU A 80 4.12 21.60 9.92
N ARG A 81 4.04 20.85 11.01
CA ARG A 81 4.99 20.96 12.15
C ARG A 81 6.42 20.60 11.74
N ASP A 82 6.57 19.63 10.85
CA ASP A 82 7.87 19.16 10.38
C ASP A 82 8.45 20.07 9.26
N HIS A 83 7.84 21.22 9.00
CA HIS A 83 8.22 22.13 7.91
C HIS A 83 8.26 21.46 6.53
N GLY A 84 7.49 20.40 6.36
CA GLY A 84 7.39 19.65 5.11
C GLY A 84 6.27 20.14 4.19
N LEU A 85 5.50 21.11 4.65
CA LEU A 85 4.38 21.70 3.91
C LEU A 85 4.60 23.21 3.75
N TYR A 86 4.38 23.73 2.57
CA TYR A 86 4.50 25.17 2.29
C TYR A 86 3.38 25.65 1.38
N ASN A 87 3.01 26.91 1.56
CA ASN A 87 2.03 27.59 0.72
C ASN A 87 2.72 28.13 -0.53
N TYR A 88 2.00 28.13 -1.64
CA TYR A 88 2.47 28.78 -2.85
C TYR A 88 2.04 30.27 -2.82
N GLU A 89 3.00 31.18 -2.75
CA GLU A 89 2.73 32.63 -2.62
C GLU A 89 2.65 33.35 -3.96
N SER A 90 2.86 32.72 -5.10
CA SER A 90 2.76 33.40 -6.38
C SER A 90 1.30 33.68 -6.76
N GLY A 91 1.01 34.91 -7.18
CA GLY A 91 -0.34 35.42 -7.47
C GLY A 91 -1.10 34.76 -8.63
N THR A 92 -0.65 33.62 -9.12
CA THR A 92 -1.24 32.90 -10.25
C THR A 92 -2.02 31.65 -9.87
N LYS A 93 -1.97 31.19 -8.60
CA LYS A 93 -2.69 29.99 -8.14
C LYS A 93 -3.74 30.31 -7.09
N PRO A 94 -4.85 29.53 -7.03
CA PRO A 94 -5.90 29.75 -6.05
C PRO A 94 -5.36 29.73 -4.60
N LYS A 95 -5.91 30.59 -3.74
CA LYS A 95 -5.63 30.58 -2.30
C LYS A 95 -5.92 29.17 -1.74
N GLY A 96 -5.01 28.64 -0.95
CA GLY A 96 -5.19 27.34 -0.28
C GLY A 96 -4.47 26.16 -0.94
N TRP A 97 -3.74 26.38 -2.00
CA TRP A 97 -2.87 25.34 -2.54
C TRP A 97 -1.66 25.14 -1.62
N ARG A 98 -1.44 23.88 -1.24
CA ARG A 98 -0.33 23.50 -0.39
C ARG A 98 0.52 22.47 -1.07
N PHE A 99 1.81 22.63 -0.97
CA PHE A 99 2.80 21.74 -1.54
C PHE A 99 3.62 21.11 -0.43
N PHE A 100 4.08 19.89 -0.65
CA PHE A 100 4.98 19.20 0.26
C PHE A 100 6.20 18.67 -0.48
N LEU A 101 7.27 18.46 0.27
CA LEU A 101 8.44 17.78 -0.22
C LEU A 101 8.18 16.26 -0.18
N PRO A 102 8.38 15.51 -1.28
CA PRO A 102 8.23 14.05 -1.27
C PRO A 102 9.02 13.38 -0.16
N SER A 103 10.24 13.83 0.09
CA SER A 103 11.09 13.30 1.17
C SER A 103 10.51 13.53 2.57
N ALA A 104 9.87 14.68 2.82
CA ALA A 104 9.18 14.95 4.08
C ALA A 104 7.94 14.06 4.24
N TYR A 105 7.21 13.85 3.14
CA TYR A 105 6.04 12.98 3.11
C TYR A 105 6.42 11.52 3.39
N VAL A 106 7.43 10.98 2.72
CA VAL A 106 7.95 9.62 2.98
C VAL A 106 8.36 9.45 4.44
N ARG A 107 9.09 10.43 5.01
CA ARG A 107 9.50 10.38 6.43
C ARG A 107 8.29 10.36 7.36
N LEU A 108 7.29 11.19 7.10
CA LEU A 108 6.06 11.27 7.87
C LEU A 108 5.32 9.91 7.85
N LEU A 109 5.08 9.37 6.65
CA LEU A 109 4.35 8.12 6.48
C LEU A 109 5.10 6.95 7.12
N SER A 110 6.40 6.82 6.87
CA SER A 110 7.24 5.77 7.44
C SER A 110 7.26 5.84 8.97
N ARG A 111 7.29 7.05 9.55
CA ARG A 111 7.21 7.26 11.01
C ARG A 111 5.86 6.78 11.55
N ASN A 112 4.76 7.11 10.89
CA ASN A 112 3.43 6.72 11.34
C ASN A 112 3.19 5.21 11.19
N ILE A 113 3.67 4.58 10.12
CA ILE A 113 3.63 3.11 9.97
C ILE A 113 4.41 2.45 11.12
N ARG A 114 5.62 2.92 11.42
CA ARG A 114 6.47 2.32 12.49
C ARG A 114 5.90 2.48 13.91
N LYS A 115 5.00 3.44 14.16
CA LYS A 115 4.29 3.54 15.44
C LYS A 115 3.36 2.35 15.68
N GLU A 116 2.85 1.74 14.63
CA GLU A 116 1.89 0.65 14.69
C GLU A 116 2.61 -0.71 14.69
N LYS A 117 2.77 -1.30 15.87
CA LYS A 117 3.50 -2.57 16.05
C LYS A 117 2.85 -3.75 15.31
N ASN A 118 1.57 -3.64 15.01
CA ASN A 118 0.81 -4.67 14.31
C ASN A 118 0.96 -4.60 12.79
N ILE A 119 1.68 -3.62 12.23
CA ILE A 119 1.94 -3.53 10.80
C ILE A 119 3.28 -4.17 10.47
N THR A 120 3.26 -5.13 9.56
CA THR A 120 4.44 -5.64 8.87
C THR A 120 4.50 -4.99 7.49
N LEU A 121 5.43 -4.03 7.31
CA LEU A 121 5.68 -3.39 6.02
C LEU A 121 6.59 -4.27 5.17
N LEU A 122 6.14 -4.58 3.95
CA LEU A 122 6.84 -5.35 2.94
C LEU A 122 7.03 -4.45 1.69
N SER A 123 8.02 -3.56 1.73
CA SER A 123 8.41 -2.72 0.58
C SER A 123 9.33 -3.47 -0.39
N GLY A 124 9.42 -3.01 -1.64
CA GLY A 124 10.14 -3.69 -2.72
C GLY A 124 9.57 -5.07 -3.01
N THR A 125 8.26 -5.23 -2.88
CA THR A 125 7.59 -6.52 -2.84
C THR A 125 6.33 -6.49 -3.73
N PRO A 126 6.46 -6.76 -5.04
CA PRO A 126 5.31 -6.82 -5.92
C PRO A 126 4.41 -8.02 -5.60
N VAL A 127 3.11 -7.82 -5.71
CA VAL A 127 2.11 -8.89 -5.76
C VAL A 127 2.10 -9.48 -7.17
N ILE A 128 2.25 -10.80 -7.26
CA ILE A 128 2.34 -11.54 -8.52
C ILE A 128 1.18 -12.52 -8.74
N GLY A 129 0.25 -12.58 -7.83
CA GLY A 129 -0.94 -13.41 -7.93
C GLY A 129 -1.82 -13.34 -6.70
N THR A 130 -3.03 -13.88 -6.81
CA THR A 130 -3.99 -13.99 -5.73
C THR A 130 -4.38 -15.44 -5.50
N MET A 131 -4.70 -15.79 -4.25
CA MET A 131 -5.34 -17.06 -3.92
C MET A 131 -6.83 -16.82 -3.81
N VAL A 132 -7.58 -17.47 -4.70
CA VAL A 132 -9.03 -17.31 -4.78
C VAL A 132 -9.69 -18.66 -4.51
N VAL A 133 -10.70 -18.67 -3.67
CA VAL A 133 -11.60 -19.81 -3.47
C VAL A 133 -12.93 -19.49 -4.13
N ASP A 134 -13.28 -20.33 -5.09
CA ASP A 134 -14.60 -20.26 -5.74
C ASP A 134 -15.66 -20.76 -4.76
N LYS A 135 -16.67 -19.95 -4.51
CA LYS A 135 -17.88 -20.29 -3.73
C LYS A 135 -19.15 -20.21 -4.58
N GLY A 136 -19.07 -20.62 -5.84
CA GLY A 136 -20.16 -20.55 -6.80
C GLY A 136 -20.29 -19.13 -7.38
N ASN A 137 -21.28 -18.35 -6.95
CA ASN A 137 -21.52 -17.02 -7.50
C ASN A 137 -20.59 -15.92 -6.96
N ARG A 138 -19.62 -16.24 -6.10
CA ARG A 138 -18.71 -15.26 -5.48
C ARG A 138 -17.31 -15.83 -5.30
N ASN A 139 -16.34 -15.21 -5.91
CA ASN A 139 -14.94 -15.45 -5.63
C ASN A 139 -14.56 -14.82 -4.30
N ARG A 140 -13.83 -15.56 -3.46
CA ARG A 140 -13.26 -15.06 -2.22
C ARG A 140 -11.74 -15.07 -2.31
N VAL A 141 -11.13 -13.91 -2.20
CA VAL A 141 -9.68 -13.80 -2.05
C VAL A 141 -9.31 -14.24 -0.63
N THR A 142 -8.40 -15.18 -0.52
CA THR A 142 -7.89 -15.72 0.75
C THR A 142 -6.44 -15.34 1.02
N GLY A 143 -5.81 -14.66 0.07
CA GLY A 143 -4.45 -14.18 0.20
C GLY A 143 -3.84 -13.75 -1.13
N VAL A 144 -2.57 -13.39 -1.07
CA VAL A 144 -1.78 -12.96 -2.23
C VAL A 144 -0.45 -13.70 -2.30
N ARG A 145 0.07 -13.86 -3.51
CA ARG A 145 1.45 -14.28 -3.78
C ARG A 145 2.29 -13.05 -4.03
N ILE A 146 3.41 -12.98 -3.35
CA ILE A 146 4.38 -11.91 -3.48
C ILE A 146 5.71 -12.46 -4.00
N TYR A 147 6.48 -11.60 -4.66
CA TYR A 147 7.87 -11.88 -5.00
C TYR A 147 8.79 -11.03 -4.13
N ARG A 148 9.65 -11.67 -3.34
CA ARG A 148 10.54 -10.97 -2.43
C ARG A 148 11.86 -11.70 -2.28
N ASN A 149 12.98 -10.98 -2.36
CA ASN A 149 14.34 -11.53 -2.18
C ASN A 149 14.63 -12.75 -3.07
N GLY A 150 14.15 -12.74 -4.33
CA GLY A 150 14.36 -13.85 -5.26
C GLY A 150 13.39 -15.02 -5.08
N HIS A 151 12.37 -14.90 -4.23
CA HIS A 151 11.48 -16.01 -3.88
C HIS A 151 10.00 -15.62 -3.95
N ILE A 152 9.17 -16.60 -4.27
CA ILE A 152 7.71 -16.49 -4.18
C ILE A 152 7.28 -16.89 -2.77
N GLN A 153 6.47 -16.04 -2.15
CA GLN A 153 5.91 -16.30 -0.82
C GLN A 153 4.40 -16.07 -0.83
N GLU A 154 3.67 -16.81 -0.04
CA GLU A 154 2.22 -16.70 0.10
C GLU A 154 1.86 -16.03 1.44
N LEU A 155 1.02 -15.01 1.35
CA LEU A 155 0.43 -14.32 2.48
C LEU A 155 -1.07 -14.65 2.51
N TYR A 156 -1.57 -15.08 3.66
CA TYR A 156 -2.98 -15.40 3.85
C TYR A 156 -3.65 -14.42 4.81
N ALA A 157 -4.87 -14.00 4.48
CA ALA A 157 -5.72 -13.22 5.37
C ALA A 157 -7.20 -13.38 4.99
N PRO A 158 -8.12 -13.28 5.96
CA PRO A 158 -9.56 -13.25 5.69
C PRO A 158 -10.00 -11.99 4.94
N VAL A 159 -9.22 -10.90 5.02
CA VAL A 159 -9.51 -9.63 4.37
C VAL A 159 -8.29 -9.18 3.56
N THR A 160 -8.51 -8.86 2.29
CA THR A 160 -7.50 -8.24 1.41
C THR A 160 -8.07 -6.92 0.87
N ILE A 161 -7.30 -5.85 1.05
CA ILE A 161 -7.63 -4.51 0.57
C ILE A 161 -6.73 -4.21 -0.63
N ASP A 162 -7.33 -4.00 -1.79
CA ASP A 162 -6.63 -3.49 -2.96
C ASP A 162 -6.60 -1.96 -2.88
N ALA A 163 -5.44 -1.42 -2.58
CA ALA A 163 -5.16 0.01 -2.55
C ALA A 163 -4.09 0.39 -3.59
N THR A 164 -3.90 -0.47 -4.59
CA THR A 164 -3.04 -0.18 -5.73
C THR A 164 -3.70 0.87 -6.62
N GLY A 165 -2.92 1.71 -7.28
CA GLY A 165 -3.46 2.69 -8.22
C GLY A 165 -4.12 2.06 -9.46
N THR A 166 -3.91 0.76 -9.68
CA THR A 166 -4.30 0.03 -10.89
C THR A 166 -5.39 -1.02 -10.66
N GLY A 167 -5.74 -1.34 -9.40
CA GLY A 167 -6.69 -2.41 -9.10
C GLY A 167 -6.16 -3.81 -9.45
N VAL A 168 -4.85 -4.01 -9.38
CA VAL A 168 -4.18 -5.24 -9.84
C VAL A 168 -4.64 -6.48 -9.08
N VAL A 169 -4.93 -6.36 -7.78
CA VAL A 169 -5.42 -7.48 -6.96
C VAL A 169 -6.82 -7.90 -7.39
N ALA A 170 -7.69 -6.92 -7.65
CA ALA A 170 -9.04 -7.17 -8.16
C ALA A 170 -8.98 -7.87 -9.52
N ALA A 171 -8.14 -7.37 -10.45
CA ALA A 171 -7.95 -7.97 -11.76
C ALA A 171 -7.43 -9.42 -11.67
N MET A 172 -6.38 -9.66 -10.86
CA MET A 172 -5.83 -11.01 -10.64
C MET A 172 -6.81 -11.95 -9.96
N SER A 173 -7.83 -11.43 -9.29
CA SER A 173 -8.88 -12.22 -8.62
C SER A 173 -10.05 -12.58 -9.54
N GLY A 174 -9.97 -12.21 -10.82
CA GLY A 174 -11.00 -12.49 -11.81
C GLY A 174 -12.18 -11.51 -11.77
N CYS A 175 -12.02 -10.34 -11.16
CA CYS A 175 -13.02 -9.29 -11.25
C CYS A 175 -13.09 -8.72 -12.68
N VAL A 176 -14.30 -8.39 -13.11
CA VAL A 176 -14.48 -7.65 -14.36
C VAL A 176 -13.95 -6.23 -14.17
N CYS A 177 -12.95 -5.88 -14.94
CA CYS A 177 -12.33 -4.56 -14.91
C CYS A 177 -12.68 -3.80 -16.19
N MET A 178 -13.07 -2.54 -16.03
CA MET A 178 -13.17 -1.61 -17.16
C MET A 178 -11.86 -0.81 -17.24
N TYR A 179 -11.23 -0.87 -18.40
CA TYR A 179 -10.07 -0.05 -18.70
C TYR A 179 -10.59 1.20 -19.40
N GLY A 180 -10.25 2.38 -18.88
CA GLY A 180 -10.69 3.64 -19.40
C GLY A 180 -10.17 3.90 -20.81
N SER A 181 -10.94 4.70 -21.56
CA SER A 181 -10.56 5.23 -22.87
C SER A 181 -9.70 6.47 -22.71
#